data_c8fc00af2a3a3e18c4497e6cb49b85b9
#
_entry.id   c8fc00af2a3a3e18c4497e6cb49b85b9
#
_cell.length_a   1.000
_cell.length_b   1.000
_cell.length_c   1.000
_cell.angle_alpha   90.00
_cell.angle_beta   90.00
_cell.angle_gamma   90.00
#
_symmetry.space_group_name_H-M   'P 1'
#
loop_
_entity.id
_entity.type
_entity.pdbx_description
1 polymer ?
#
loop_
_entity_poly.entity_id
_entity_poly.type
_entity_poly.pdbx_seq_one_letter_code
_entity_poly.pdbx_strand_id
1 'polypeptide(L)'
;KVPPHSVEAEQAVLGGLMLDRAEWDNVADVLLPADFYRTEHQLIYQVMVSQAEANRPIDVVTLVDALNSLGELETAGGLDYLGELAGNARGTANILAYADIIRERAILRRLITVANGIADSGYNTGGRSAGEVVDAAEQQVFNISDARPNNSGPEFVNPLLNAAVERIDELSSAEGELTGLPSGYTDLDAMTSGWQKSDLVIVAGRPSMGKTAFAMNLVE
;
A
#
# COMPACT_ATOMS: atom_id res chain seq x y z
N LYS A 1 13.93 9.43 -22.07
CA LYS A 1 13.86 9.81 -20.62
C LYS A 1 14.15 8.57 -19.81
N VAL A 2 15.05 8.67 -18.84
CA VAL A 2 15.38 7.55 -17.94
C VAL A 2 14.30 7.49 -16.85
N PRO A 3 13.73 6.30 -16.56
CA PRO A 3 12.75 6.16 -15.48
C PRO A 3 13.33 6.56 -14.11
N PRO A 4 12.53 7.09 -13.19
CA PRO A 4 12.99 7.43 -11.84
C PRO A 4 13.54 6.21 -11.09
N HIS A 5 14.78 6.30 -10.57
CA HIS A 5 15.43 5.24 -9.80
C HIS A 5 16.53 5.80 -8.90
N SER A 6 17.04 5.01 -7.97
CA SER A 6 18.26 5.26 -7.21
C SER A 6 18.95 3.94 -6.92
N VAL A 7 19.98 3.64 -7.74
CA VAL A 7 20.75 2.40 -7.60
C VAL A 7 21.48 2.37 -6.26
N GLU A 8 21.97 3.52 -5.80
CA GLU A 8 22.68 3.67 -4.53
C GLU A 8 21.76 3.31 -3.33
N ALA A 9 20.49 3.75 -3.37
CA ALA A 9 19.53 3.39 -2.33
C ALA A 9 19.19 1.89 -2.35
N GLU A 10 19.03 1.31 -3.54
CA GLU A 10 18.80 -0.12 -3.71
C GLU A 10 19.96 -0.96 -3.17
N GLN A 11 21.18 -0.60 -3.51
CA GLN A 11 22.39 -1.27 -3.00
C GLN A 11 22.50 -1.15 -1.48
N ALA A 12 22.22 0.04 -0.93
CA ALA A 12 22.28 0.28 0.50
C ALA A 12 21.24 -0.57 1.28
N VAL A 13 20.01 -0.71 0.75
CA VAL A 13 19.00 -1.55 1.37
C VAL A 13 19.38 -3.01 1.30
N LEU A 14 19.75 -3.54 0.12
CA LEU A 14 20.12 -4.93 -0.03
C LEU A 14 21.33 -5.31 0.83
N GLY A 15 22.39 -4.50 0.77
CA GLY A 15 23.58 -4.72 1.59
C GLY A 15 23.32 -4.60 3.09
N GLY A 16 22.48 -3.64 3.50
CA GLY A 16 22.07 -3.47 4.89
C GLY A 16 21.33 -4.67 5.45
N LEU A 17 20.40 -5.24 4.67
CA LEU A 17 19.63 -6.43 5.05
C LEU A 17 20.50 -7.69 5.16
N MET A 18 21.59 -7.78 4.37
CA MET A 18 22.57 -8.87 4.46
C MET A 18 23.42 -8.79 5.74
N LEU A 19 23.59 -7.57 6.29
CA LEU A 19 24.37 -7.35 7.51
C LEU A 19 23.55 -7.44 8.78
N ASP A 20 22.32 -6.97 8.74
CA ASP A 20 21.44 -6.91 9.92
C ASP A 20 20.01 -7.33 9.56
N ARG A 21 19.66 -8.55 9.98
CA ARG A 21 18.31 -9.10 9.78
C ARG A 21 17.25 -8.39 10.63
N ALA A 22 17.60 -7.70 11.70
CA ALA A 22 16.63 -7.06 12.57
C ALA A 22 15.80 -5.99 11.84
N GLU A 23 16.38 -5.40 10.79
CA GLU A 23 15.71 -4.39 9.94
C GLU A 23 14.76 -5.02 8.89
N TRP A 24 14.75 -6.35 8.76
CA TRP A 24 13.95 -7.03 7.73
C TRP A 24 12.46 -6.68 7.81
N ASP A 25 11.87 -6.82 8.98
CA ASP A 25 10.42 -6.63 9.16
C ASP A 25 10.01 -5.20 8.79
N ASN A 26 10.83 -4.22 9.19
CA ASN A 26 10.62 -2.81 8.88
C ASN A 26 10.68 -2.52 7.35
N VAL A 27 11.61 -3.16 6.64
CA VAL A 27 11.77 -2.95 5.20
C VAL A 27 10.75 -3.75 4.40
N ALA A 28 10.41 -4.98 4.83
CA ALA A 28 9.44 -5.84 4.17
C ALA A 28 8.02 -5.23 4.16
N ASP A 29 7.68 -4.45 5.18
CA ASP A 29 6.42 -3.69 5.24
C ASP A 29 6.37 -2.52 4.24
N VAL A 30 7.53 -2.05 3.76
CA VAL A 30 7.63 -0.89 2.87
C VAL A 30 7.84 -1.29 1.42
N LEU A 31 8.67 -2.32 1.14
CA LEU A 31 9.15 -2.64 -0.19
C LEU A 31 8.63 -4.00 -0.70
N LEU A 32 8.34 -4.02 -1.99
CA LEU A 32 8.10 -5.22 -2.77
C LEU A 32 9.25 -5.46 -3.76
N PRO A 33 9.51 -6.69 -4.21
CA PRO A 33 10.54 -6.97 -5.23
C PRO A 33 10.40 -6.12 -6.49
N ALA A 34 9.16 -5.84 -6.93
CA ALA A 34 8.87 -5.00 -8.09
C ALA A 34 9.18 -3.50 -7.90
N ASP A 35 9.49 -3.06 -6.67
CA ASP A 35 9.85 -1.67 -6.39
C ASP A 35 11.30 -1.36 -6.73
N PHE A 36 12.14 -2.37 -6.87
CA PHE A 36 13.52 -2.19 -7.34
C PHE A 36 13.55 -1.91 -8.84
N TYR A 37 14.48 -1.09 -9.27
CA TYR A 37 14.64 -0.73 -10.68
C TYR A 37 15.47 -1.75 -11.45
N ARG A 38 16.57 -2.22 -10.85
CA ARG A 38 17.46 -3.20 -11.47
C ARG A 38 16.89 -4.61 -11.31
N THR A 39 16.88 -5.36 -12.40
CA THR A 39 16.38 -6.74 -12.41
C THR A 39 17.16 -7.63 -11.45
N GLU A 40 18.47 -7.43 -11.36
CA GLU A 40 19.35 -8.14 -10.43
C GLU A 40 18.91 -7.88 -8.97
N HIS A 41 18.57 -6.63 -8.64
CA HIS A 41 18.11 -6.26 -7.29
C HIS A 41 16.71 -6.82 -6.98
N GLN A 42 15.81 -6.83 -7.97
CA GLN A 42 14.49 -7.48 -7.84
C GLN A 42 14.65 -8.95 -7.48
N LEU A 43 15.54 -9.66 -8.19
CA LEU A 43 15.80 -11.07 -7.97
C LEU A 43 16.42 -11.33 -6.60
N ILE A 44 17.45 -10.57 -6.21
CA ILE A 44 18.08 -10.67 -4.90
C ILE A 44 17.04 -10.46 -3.78
N TYR A 45 16.23 -9.40 -3.88
CA TYR A 45 15.22 -9.10 -2.87
C TYR A 45 14.13 -10.18 -2.82
N GLN A 46 13.70 -10.72 -3.97
CA GLN A 46 12.74 -11.83 -4.03
C GLN A 46 13.26 -13.07 -3.31
N VAL A 47 14.55 -13.39 -3.46
CA VAL A 47 15.18 -14.51 -2.74
C VAL A 47 15.28 -14.20 -1.24
N MET A 48 15.58 -12.95 -0.86
CA MET A 48 15.55 -12.52 0.54
C MET A 48 14.15 -12.72 1.17
N VAL A 49 13.08 -12.36 0.47
CA VAL A 49 11.69 -12.61 0.91
C VAL A 49 11.47 -14.09 1.16
N SER A 50 11.83 -14.94 0.21
CA SER A 50 11.67 -16.39 0.33
C SER A 50 12.48 -16.99 1.50
N GLN A 51 13.70 -16.50 1.74
CA GLN A 51 14.52 -16.92 2.89
C GLN A 51 13.89 -16.47 4.22
N ALA A 52 13.36 -15.24 4.28
CA ALA A 52 12.68 -14.73 5.46
C ALA A 52 11.42 -15.55 5.80
N GLU A 53 10.58 -15.82 4.80
CA GLU A 53 9.38 -16.65 4.94
C GLU A 53 9.70 -18.07 5.43
N ALA A 54 10.82 -18.64 4.95
CA ALA A 54 11.34 -19.93 5.40
C ALA A 54 12.08 -19.86 6.75
N ASN A 55 12.11 -18.69 7.38
CA ASN A 55 12.85 -18.41 8.62
C ASN A 55 14.33 -18.78 8.54
N ARG A 56 14.95 -18.59 7.37
CA ARG A 56 16.39 -18.83 7.11
C ARG A 56 17.18 -17.53 7.24
N PRO A 57 18.50 -17.59 7.46
CA PRO A 57 19.36 -16.42 7.45
C PRO A 57 19.33 -15.69 6.10
N ILE A 58 19.53 -14.36 6.14
CA ILE A 58 19.65 -13.49 4.96
C ILE A 58 21.08 -12.93 4.99
N ASP A 59 22.04 -13.74 4.61
CA ASP A 59 23.44 -13.32 4.46
C ASP A 59 23.96 -13.72 3.08
N VAL A 60 25.17 -13.24 2.73
CA VAL A 60 25.77 -13.48 1.41
C VAL A 60 25.86 -14.97 1.10
N VAL A 61 26.22 -15.82 2.07
CA VAL A 61 26.45 -17.26 1.85
C VAL A 61 25.13 -17.95 1.54
N THR A 62 24.10 -17.69 2.35
CA THR A 62 22.78 -18.32 2.19
C THR A 62 22.06 -17.84 0.93
N LEU A 63 22.26 -16.57 0.53
CA LEU A 63 21.72 -16.03 -0.72
C LEU A 63 22.42 -16.61 -1.94
N VAL A 64 23.74 -16.77 -1.91
CA VAL A 64 24.48 -17.41 -3.00
C VAL A 64 24.03 -18.85 -3.19
N ASP A 65 23.86 -19.63 -2.11
CA ASP A 65 23.39 -21.02 -2.18
C ASP A 65 21.97 -21.09 -2.76
N ALA A 66 21.07 -20.21 -2.31
CA ALA A 66 19.71 -20.15 -2.80
C ALA A 66 19.64 -19.75 -4.29
N LEU A 67 20.37 -18.70 -4.70
CA LEU A 67 20.43 -18.25 -6.09
C LEU A 67 21.07 -19.30 -7.00
N ASN A 68 22.11 -20.00 -6.52
CA ASN A 68 22.74 -21.08 -7.27
C ASN A 68 21.80 -22.27 -7.45
N SER A 69 21.03 -22.62 -6.41
CA SER A 69 20.00 -23.67 -6.49
C SER A 69 18.89 -23.36 -7.49
N LEU A 70 18.60 -22.08 -7.71
CA LEU A 70 17.63 -21.60 -8.71
C LEU A 70 18.26 -21.47 -10.11
N GLY A 71 19.57 -21.57 -10.26
CA GLY A 71 20.29 -21.31 -11.49
C GLY A 71 20.39 -19.83 -11.89
N GLU A 72 20.14 -18.92 -10.92
CA GLU A 72 20.02 -17.46 -11.17
C GLU A 72 21.17 -16.65 -10.57
N LEU A 73 22.22 -17.29 -10.08
CA LEU A 73 23.34 -16.61 -9.42
C LEU A 73 24.02 -15.58 -10.37
N GLU A 74 24.26 -15.96 -11.60
CA GLU A 74 24.89 -15.07 -12.60
C GLU A 74 23.96 -13.89 -12.98
N THR A 75 22.67 -14.14 -13.05
CA THR A 75 21.64 -13.10 -13.31
C THR A 75 21.60 -12.09 -12.17
N ALA A 76 21.84 -12.53 -10.94
CA ALA A 76 21.92 -11.66 -9.75
C ALA A 76 23.25 -10.88 -9.65
N GLY A 77 24.18 -11.10 -10.56
CA GLY A 77 25.50 -10.43 -10.60
C GLY A 77 26.65 -11.26 -10.02
N GLY A 78 26.39 -12.50 -9.64
CA GLY A 78 27.41 -13.42 -9.12
C GLY A 78 27.79 -13.19 -7.66
N LEU A 79 28.70 -14.03 -7.17
CA LEU A 79 29.21 -13.96 -5.79
C LEU A 79 29.90 -12.63 -5.48
N ASP A 80 30.69 -12.11 -6.44
CA ASP A 80 31.47 -10.91 -6.24
C ASP A 80 30.54 -9.70 -6.01
N TYR A 81 29.47 -9.61 -6.77
CA TYR A 81 28.50 -8.51 -6.62
C TYR A 81 27.73 -8.58 -5.28
N LEU A 82 27.31 -9.76 -4.86
CA LEU A 82 26.68 -9.93 -3.54
C LEU A 82 27.64 -9.56 -2.40
N GLY A 83 28.91 -9.95 -2.54
CA GLY A 83 29.96 -9.57 -1.61
C GLY A 83 30.21 -8.04 -1.60
N GLU A 84 30.18 -7.41 -2.75
CA GLU A 84 30.30 -5.94 -2.88
C GLU A 84 29.13 -5.22 -2.23
N LEU A 85 27.88 -5.68 -2.44
CA LEU A 85 26.69 -5.12 -1.80
C LEU A 85 26.80 -5.14 -0.27
N ALA A 86 27.18 -6.28 0.29
CA ALA A 86 27.36 -6.41 1.74
C ALA A 86 28.53 -5.58 2.25
N GLY A 87 29.66 -5.57 1.51
CA GLY A 87 30.86 -4.82 1.89
C GLY A 87 30.73 -3.31 1.82
N ASN A 88 29.90 -2.80 0.92
CA ASN A 88 29.65 -1.37 0.73
C ASN A 88 28.53 -0.81 1.58
N ALA A 89 27.78 -1.66 2.30
CA ALA A 89 26.73 -1.23 3.21
C ALA A 89 27.33 -0.42 4.37
N ARG A 90 27.03 0.89 4.38
CA ARG A 90 27.57 1.84 5.39
C ARG A 90 26.79 1.83 6.71
N GLY A 91 26.23 0.68 7.10
CA GLY A 91 25.40 0.51 8.28
C GLY A 91 23.90 0.62 8.00
N THR A 92 23.08 0.14 8.95
CA THR A 92 21.63 0.03 8.84
C THR A 92 20.88 1.27 9.34
N ALA A 93 21.57 2.25 9.91
CA ALA A 93 20.96 3.39 10.60
C ALA A 93 19.94 4.21 9.79
N ASN A 94 20.01 4.16 8.45
CA ASN A 94 19.12 4.91 7.55
C ASN A 94 18.40 4.01 6.54
N ILE A 95 18.32 2.71 6.78
CA ILE A 95 17.80 1.74 5.80
C ILE A 95 16.35 2.06 5.41
N LEU A 96 15.51 2.48 6.35
CA LEU A 96 14.13 2.89 6.10
C LEU A 96 14.05 4.12 5.19
N ALA A 97 14.90 5.12 5.41
CA ALA A 97 14.94 6.29 4.54
C ALA A 97 15.33 5.91 3.08
N TYR A 98 16.23 4.94 2.91
CA TYR A 98 16.54 4.42 1.58
C TYR A 98 15.40 3.59 0.99
N ALA A 99 14.70 2.80 1.82
CA ALA A 99 13.50 2.08 1.40
C ALA A 99 12.41 3.04 0.91
N ASP A 100 12.17 4.13 1.61
CA ASP A 100 11.23 5.18 1.20
C ASP A 100 11.61 5.80 -0.16
N ILE A 101 12.91 6.07 -0.39
CA ILE A 101 13.39 6.58 -1.69
C ILE A 101 13.09 5.59 -2.81
N ILE A 102 13.36 4.30 -2.61
CA ILE A 102 13.08 3.26 -3.60
C ILE A 102 11.59 3.23 -3.91
N ARG A 103 10.75 3.25 -2.88
CA ARG A 103 9.30 3.22 -3.01
C ARG A 103 8.75 4.44 -3.75
N GLU A 104 9.18 5.64 -3.41
CA GLU A 104 8.78 6.85 -4.13
C GLU A 104 9.12 6.76 -5.63
N ARG A 105 10.33 6.29 -5.96
CA ARG A 105 10.74 6.10 -7.35
C ARG A 105 9.93 5.01 -8.05
N ALA A 106 9.56 3.94 -7.36
CA ALA A 106 8.70 2.89 -7.88
C ALA A 106 7.30 3.40 -8.19
N ILE A 107 6.70 4.19 -7.30
CA ILE A 107 5.39 4.83 -7.52
C ILE A 107 5.43 5.72 -8.76
N LEU A 108 6.46 6.52 -8.93
CA LEU A 108 6.62 7.37 -10.12
C LEU A 108 6.77 6.54 -11.40
N ARG A 109 7.49 5.40 -11.37
CA ARG A 109 7.58 4.48 -12.51
C ARG A 109 6.22 3.87 -12.86
N ARG A 110 5.46 3.42 -11.84
CA ARG A 110 4.10 2.90 -12.05
C ARG A 110 3.19 3.96 -12.65
N LEU A 111 3.25 5.20 -12.15
CA LEU A 111 2.49 6.33 -12.69
C LEU A 111 2.82 6.57 -14.18
N ILE A 112 4.10 6.56 -14.55
CA ILE A 112 4.55 6.73 -15.94
C ILE A 112 3.99 5.58 -16.82
N THR A 113 4.07 4.34 -16.35
CA THR A 113 3.56 3.17 -17.07
C THR A 113 2.05 3.26 -17.28
N VAL A 114 1.30 3.58 -16.23
CA VAL A 114 -0.15 3.73 -16.28
C VAL A 114 -0.54 4.90 -17.20
N ALA A 115 0.13 6.04 -17.10
CA ALA A 115 -0.14 7.20 -17.97
C ALA A 115 0.07 6.87 -19.46
N ASN A 116 1.13 6.12 -19.78
CA ASN A 116 1.35 5.66 -21.16
C ASN A 116 0.24 4.68 -21.61
N GLY A 117 -0.16 3.74 -20.77
CA GLY A 117 -1.26 2.81 -21.05
C GLY A 117 -2.61 3.52 -21.24
N ILE A 118 -2.88 4.55 -20.44
CA ILE A 118 -4.07 5.41 -20.60
C ILE A 118 -4.02 6.15 -21.94
N ALA A 119 -2.89 6.75 -22.29
CA ALA A 119 -2.71 7.42 -23.56
C ALA A 119 -2.94 6.45 -24.74
N ASP A 120 -2.33 5.26 -24.70
CA ASP A 120 -2.50 4.24 -25.73
C ASP A 120 -3.96 3.77 -25.85
N SER A 121 -4.68 3.63 -24.73
CA SER A 121 -6.09 3.26 -24.73
C SER A 121 -7.00 4.35 -25.31
N GLY A 122 -6.59 5.63 -25.22
CA GLY A 122 -7.26 6.74 -25.87
C GLY A 122 -7.10 6.73 -27.38
N TYR A 123 -5.92 6.33 -27.89
CA TYR A 123 -5.69 6.18 -29.33
C TYR A 123 -6.33 4.90 -29.89
N ASN A 124 -6.36 3.82 -29.10
CA ASN A 124 -6.85 2.50 -29.52
C ASN A 124 -7.93 2.01 -28.55
N THR A 125 -9.16 2.51 -28.75
CA THR A 125 -10.26 2.16 -27.84
C THR A 125 -10.68 0.69 -27.86
N GLY A 126 -10.35 -0.05 -28.92
CA GLY A 126 -10.73 -1.47 -29.09
C GLY A 126 -12.25 -1.70 -29.13
N GLY A 127 -13.01 -0.71 -29.61
CA GLY A 127 -14.48 -0.76 -29.67
C GLY A 127 -15.19 -0.35 -28.37
N ARG A 128 -14.45 0.05 -27.32
CA ARG A 128 -15.02 0.59 -26.08
C ARG A 128 -15.51 2.01 -26.28
N SER A 129 -16.55 2.39 -25.55
CA SER A 129 -17.05 3.78 -25.50
C SER A 129 -16.04 4.69 -24.77
N ALA A 130 -16.15 5.99 -24.97
CA ALA A 130 -15.31 6.97 -24.29
C ALA A 130 -15.48 6.88 -22.76
N GLY A 131 -16.70 6.64 -22.24
CA GLY A 131 -16.96 6.45 -20.82
C GLY A 131 -16.20 5.24 -20.27
N GLU A 132 -16.28 4.07 -20.91
CA GLU A 132 -15.57 2.86 -20.48
C GLU A 132 -14.05 3.04 -20.47
N VAL A 133 -13.49 3.85 -21.37
CA VAL A 133 -12.04 4.15 -21.39
C VAL A 133 -11.67 5.05 -20.21
N VAL A 134 -12.51 6.04 -19.89
CA VAL A 134 -12.30 6.94 -18.73
C VAL A 134 -12.41 6.17 -17.42
N ASP A 135 -13.45 5.35 -17.23
CA ASP A 135 -13.64 4.54 -16.03
C ASP A 135 -12.44 3.59 -15.80
N ALA A 136 -11.96 2.97 -16.89
CA ALA A 136 -10.78 2.11 -16.82
C ALA A 136 -9.50 2.89 -16.46
N ALA A 137 -9.36 4.14 -16.92
CA ALA A 137 -8.23 5.00 -16.58
C ALA A 137 -8.27 5.42 -15.10
N GLU A 138 -9.44 5.80 -14.59
CA GLU A 138 -9.63 6.12 -13.17
C GLU A 138 -9.25 4.95 -12.27
N GLN A 139 -9.72 3.75 -12.62
CA GLN A 139 -9.38 2.53 -11.87
C GLN A 139 -7.87 2.24 -11.88
N GLN A 140 -7.19 2.42 -13.01
CA GLN A 140 -5.75 2.21 -13.08
C GLN A 140 -4.97 3.20 -12.21
N VAL A 141 -5.38 4.47 -12.19
CA VAL A 141 -4.77 5.51 -11.33
C VAL A 141 -5.04 5.22 -9.86
N PHE A 142 -6.27 4.85 -9.51
CA PHE A 142 -6.66 4.48 -8.15
C PHE A 142 -5.81 3.32 -7.61
N ASN A 143 -5.58 2.29 -8.42
CA ASN A 143 -4.77 1.14 -8.05
C ASN A 143 -3.30 1.48 -7.73
N ILE A 144 -2.77 2.62 -8.23
CA ILE A 144 -1.43 3.09 -7.85
C ILE A 144 -1.41 3.50 -6.37
N SER A 145 -2.48 4.14 -5.91
CA SER A 145 -2.61 4.60 -4.51
C SER A 145 -2.87 3.43 -3.55
N ASP A 146 -3.65 2.44 -4.00
CA ASP A 146 -3.99 1.24 -3.22
C ASP A 146 -2.87 0.20 -3.16
N ALA A 147 -1.93 0.25 -4.09
CA ALA A 147 -0.74 -0.62 -4.07
C ALA A 147 0.25 -0.26 -2.93
N ARG A 148 -0.16 0.54 -1.97
CA ARG A 148 0.51 0.61 -0.67
C ARG A 148 0.33 -0.77 -0.02
N PRO A 149 1.40 -1.47 0.42
CA PRO A 149 1.22 -2.45 1.47
C PRO A 149 0.39 -1.73 2.53
N ASN A 150 -0.74 -2.31 2.87
CA ASN A 150 -1.59 -1.74 3.92
C ASN A 150 -0.66 -1.42 5.08
N ASN A 151 -0.42 -0.14 5.29
CA ASN A 151 0.28 0.36 6.48
C ASN A 151 -0.68 0.25 7.67
N SER A 152 -1.35 -0.91 7.77
CA SER A 152 -2.10 -1.37 8.92
C SER A 152 -1.17 -2.12 9.88
N GLY A 153 0.11 -1.75 9.87
CA GLY A 153 1.00 -2.01 11.00
C GLY A 153 0.42 -1.34 12.26
N PRO A 154 0.82 -1.75 13.46
CA PRO A 154 0.35 -1.13 14.69
C PRO A 154 0.65 0.37 14.64
N GLU A 155 -0.40 1.19 14.52
CA GLU A 155 -0.26 2.65 14.64
C GLU A 155 0.10 3.00 16.09
N PHE A 156 0.99 3.97 16.25
CA PHE A 156 1.27 4.51 17.56
C PHE A 156 -0.03 4.98 18.22
N VAL A 157 -0.24 4.59 19.47
CA VAL A 157 -1.47 4.90 20.24
C VAL A 157 -1.70 6.41 20.38
N ASN A 158 -0.64 7.21 20.42
CA ASN A 158 -0.74 8.66 20.65
C ASN A 158 -1.57 9.42 19.61
N PRO A 159 -1.40 9.24 18.27
CA PRO A 159 -2.27 9.87 17.27
C PRO A 159 -3.74 9.43 17.40
N LEU A 160 -3.97 8.13 17.63
CA LEU A 160 -5.32 7.58 17.82
C LEU A 160 -5.99 8.13 19.10
N LEU A 161 -5.22 8.27 20.17
CA LEU A 161 -5.69 8.83 21.44
C LEU A 161 -6.06 10.30 21.30
N ASN A 162 -5.25 11.09 20.60
CA ASN A 162 -5.54 12.49 20.32
C ASN A 162 -6.81 12.64 19.47
N ALA A 163 -6.95 11.86 18.41
CA ALA A 163 -8.17 11.86 17.58
C ALA A 163 -9.41 11.43 18.37
N ALA A 164 -9.28 10.45 19.26
CA ALA A 164 -10.38 10.03 20.13
C ALA A 164 -10.77 11.11 21.14
N VAL A 165 -9.81 11.79 21.75
CA VAL A 165 -10.05 12.90 22.70
C VAL A 165 -10.72 14.07 21.97
N GLU A 166 -10.23 14.48 20.80
CA GLU A 166 -10.85 15.52 19.97
C GLU A 166 -12.29 15.16 19.62
N ARG A 167 -12.53 13.89 19.27
CA ARG A 167 -13.89 13.42 18.97
C ARG A 167 -14.81 13.45 20.17
N ILE A 168 -14.31 13.10 21.37
CA ILE A 168 -15.08 13.18 22.62
C ILE A 168 -15.38 14.63 22.95
N ASP A 169 -14.44 15.56 22.78
CA ASP A 169 -14.64 16.98 23.02
C ASP A 169 -15.66 17.59 22.04
N GLU A 170 -15.62 17.21 20.75
CA GLU A 170 -16.64 17.58 19.77
C GLU A 170 -18.04 17.11 20.20
N LEU A 171 -18.16 15.83 20.59
CA LEU A 171 -19.43 15.24 21.04
C LEU A 171 -19.93 15.85 22.33
N SER A 172 -19.03 16.19 23.26
CA SER A 172 -19.36 16.84 24.52
C SER A 172 -19.79 18.30 24.35
N SER A 173 -19.27 18.96 23.33
CA SER A 173 -19.55 20.36 23.00
C SER A 173 -20.79 20.52 22.09
N ALA A 174 -21.28 19.42 21.51
CA ALA A 174 -22.49 19.42 20.68
C ALA A 174 -23.73 19.59 21.62
N GLU A 175 -24.36 20.75 21.56
CA GLU A 175 -25.64 21.04 22.20
C GLU A 175 -26.80 20.32 21.46
N GLY A 176 -26.88 18.98 21.54
CA GLY A 176 -27.94 18.20 20.91
C GLY A 176 -27.91 16.72 21.29
N GLU A 177 -29.08 16.09 21.35
CA GLU A 177 -29.21 14.64 21.60
C GLU A 177 -28.73 13.76 20.45
N LEU A 178 -28.46 14.34 19.25
CA LEU A 178 -28.06 13.65 18.03
C LEU A 178 -26.57 13.84 17.75
N THR A 179 -25.85 12.72 17.72
CA THR A 179 -24.42 12.68 17.38
C THR A 179 -24.14 12.44 15.90
N GLY A 180 -25.17 12.00 15.15
CA GLY A 180 -25.12 11.69 13.74
C GLY A 180 -26.03 12.56 12.88
N LEU A 181 -26.15 12.21 11.58
CA LEU A 181 -27.08 12.86 10.65
C LEU A 181 -28.52 12.48 11.01
N PRO A 182 -29.43 13.44 11.20
CA PRO A 182 -30.82 13.13 11.54
C PRO A 182 -31.52 12.38 10.40
N SER A 183 -32.34 11.39 10.75
CA SER A 183 -33.15 10.62 9.81
C SER A 183 -34.45 11.35 9.43
N GLY A 184 -34.83 12.40 10.15
CA GLY A 184 -36.11 13.08 10.05
C GLY A 184 -37.26 12.41 10.81
N TYR A 185 -37.01 11.25 11.44
CA TYR A 185 -37.96 10.52 12.27
C TYR A 185 -37.53 10.57 13.75
N THR A 186 -38.22 11.36 14.55
CA THR A 186 -37.83 11.67 15.95
C THR A 186 -37.60 10.44 16.81
N ASP A 187 -38.49 9.45 16.69
CA ASP A 187 -38.36 8.22 17.47
C ASP A 187 -37.19 7.36 17.02
N LEU A 188 -36.89 7.34 15.72
CA LEU A 188 -35.76 6.64 15.16
C LEU A 188 -34.46 7.32 15.56
N ASP A 189 -34.42 8.63 15.48
CA ASP A 189 -33.28 9.45 15.87
C ASP A 189 -33.00 9.31 17.38
N ALA A 190 -34.00 9.24 18.22
CA ALA A 190 -33.86 8.99 19.65
C ALA A 190 -33.27 7.60 19.95
N MET A 191 -33.58 6.59 19.08
CA MET A 191 -33.06 5.22 19.24
C MET A 191 -31.66 5.03 18.70
N THR A 192 -31.28 5.76 17.63
CA THR A 192 -30.02 5.56 16.91
C THR A 192 -29.00 6.66 17.15
N SER A 193 -29.41 7.78 17.76
CA SER A 193 -28.63 9.02 17.84
C SER A 193 -28.24 9.60 16.48
N GLY A 194 -29.03 9.29 15.42
CA GLY A 194 -28.77 9.63 14.03
C GLY A 194 -27.81 8.68 13.33
N TRP A 195 -27.63 8.86 12.02
CA TRP A 195 -26.74 8.04 11.19
C TRP A 195 -25.29 8.47 11.35
N GLN A 196 -24.41 7.52 11.70
CA GLN A 196 -22.99 7.79 11.86
C GLN A 196 -22.25 7.60 10.54
N LYS A 197 -21.14 8.34 10.35
CA LYS A 197 -20.27 8.12 9.19
C LYS A 197 -19.73 6.69 9.19
N SER A 198 -19.69 6.07 8.02
CA SER A 198 -19.23 4.69 7.79
C SER A 198 -20.18 3.58 8.28
N ASP A 199 -21.38 3.90 8.77
CA ASP A 199 -22.38 2.89 9.10
C ASP A 199 -23.02 2.28 7.85
N LEU A 200 -23.17 0.98 7.84
CA LEU A 200 -24.00 0.26 6.86
C LEU A 200 -25.40 0.06 7.42
N VAL A 201 -26.36 0.80 6.92
CA VAL A 201 -27.76 0.72 7.36
C VAL A 201 -28.56 -0.19 6.43
N ILE A 202 -29.11 -1.28 6.96
CA ILE A 202 -29.92 -2.24 6.21
C ILE A 202 -31.39 -2.11 6.59
N VAL A 203 -32.23 -1.68 5.63
CA VAL A 203 -33.68 -1.62 5.80
C VAL A 203 -34.31 -2.88 5.23
N ALA A 204 -34.86 -3.74 6.10
CA ALA A 204 -35.51 -4.96 5.71
C ALA A 204 -37.03 -4.92 6.03
N GLY A 205 -37.82 -5.59 5.22
CA GLY A 205 -39.27 -5.67 5.42
C GLY A 205 -39.93 -6.58 4.38
N ARG A 206 -41.13 -7.05 4.66
CA ARG A 206 -41.91 -7.88 3.70
C ARG A 206 -42.27 -7.07 2.45
N PRO A 207 -42.54 -7.73 1.31
CA PRO A 207 -43.03 -7.05 0.11
C PRO A 207 -44.25 -6.17 0.44
N SER A 208 -44.33 -5.01 -0.20
CA SER A 208 -45.42 -4.04 -0.03
C SER A 208 -45.50 -3.30 1.32
N MET A 209 -44.52 -3.40 2.18
CA MET A 209 -44.45 -2.69 3.47
C MET A 209 -43.86 -1.27 3.38
N GLY A 210 -43.67 -0.73 2.19
CA GLY A 210 -43.22 0.66 2.01
C GLY A 210 -41.71 0.88 2.17
N LYS A 211 -40.87 -0.18 2.09
CA LYS A 211 -39.40 -0.04 2.21
C LYS A 211 -38.79 1.06 1.33
N THR A 212 -39.18 1.06 0.05
CA THR A 212 -38.66 2.02 -0.92
C THR A 212 -39.13 3.45 -0.60
N ALA A 213 -40.38 3.61 -0.17
CA ALA A 213 -40.92 4.91 0.24
C ALA A 213 -40.19 5.43 1.49
N PHE A 214 -39.92 4.56 2.48
CA PHE A 214 -39.12 4.92 3.65
C PHE A 214 -37.68 5.32 3.27
N ALA A 215 -37.01 4.52 2.42
CA ALA A 215 -35.65 4.84 1.98
C ALA A 215 -35.58 6.17 1.19
N MET A 216 -36.60 6.47 0.36
CA MET A 216 -36.68 7.73 -0.37
C MET A 216 -36.87 8.94 0.56
N ASN A 217 -37.66 8.80 1.61
CA ASN A 217 -37.86 9.86 2.61
C ASN A 217 -36.64 10.10 3.51
N LEU A 218 -35.73 9.13 3.61
CA LEU A 218 -34.45 9.29 4.34
C LEU A 218 -33.39 10.07 3.52
N VAL A 219 -33.56 10.15 2.21
CA VAL A 219 -32.58 10.78 1.30
C VAL A 219 -32.97 12.22 0.94
N GLU A 220 -34.23 12.61 1.14
CA GLU A 220 -34.75 13.95 0.87
C GLU A 220 -34.43 14.92 2.02
#